data_4c0d98edab60cf10676b036bcc53d9c7
#
_entry.id   4c0d98edab60cf10676b036bcc53d9c7
#
_cell.length_a   1.000
_cell.length_b   1.000
_cell.length_c   1.000
_cell.angle_alpha   90.00
_cell.angle_beta   90.00
_cell.angle_gamma   90.00
#
_symmetry.space_group_name_H-M   'P 1'
#
loop_
_entity.id
_entity.type
_entity.pdbx_description
1 polymer ?
#
loop_
_entity_poly.entity_id
_entity_poly.type
_entity_poly.pdbx_seq_one_letter_code
_entity_poly.pdbx_strand_id
1 'polypeptide(L)'
;MIRFDQGNHRFNYRIVGIALHNHQVLLHRTPDEAFWTFPGGRAELGETAAQTLRREMREELAADIEIIRLLWVVENFFEYDEKPYHELALYFLMRLPDDSPYLDQSQSHAGQEAEPKLIFQWFPNEADTLTGLPLLPSFLQTALQQLPITTTHLVHFDE
;
A
#
# COMPACT_ATOMS: atom_id res chain seq x y z
N MET A 1 -14.42 -1.58 -9.57
CA MET A 1 -13.41 -2.20 -8.68
C MET A 1 -13.86 -3.59 -8.25
N ILE A 2 -12.90 -4.47 -8.07
CA ILE A 2 -13.21 -5.84 -7.65
C ILE A 2 -13.39 -5.86 -6.13
N ARG A 3 -14.61 -5.62 -5.72
CA ARG A 3 -15.04 -5.61 -4.33
C ARG A 3 -16.50 -6.03 -4.28
N PHE A 4 -16.83 -6.93 -3.35
CA PHE A 4 -18.22 -7.35 -3.15
C PHE A 4 -18.45 -7.73 -1.69
N ASP A 5 -19.73 -7.72 -1.30
CA ASP A 5 -20.16 -8.13 0.03
C ASP A 5 -20.90 -9.46 -0.06
N GLN A 6 -20.69 -10.32 0.93
CA GLN A 6 -21.47 -11.53 1.14
C GLN A 6 -21.79 -11.62 2.64
N GLY A 7 -23.08 -11.49 2.97
CA GLY A 7 -23.49 -11.30 4.36
C GLY A 7 -22.87 -10.01 4.91
N ASN A 8 -22.22 -10.11 6.07
CA ASN A 8 -21.53 -8.96 6.64
C ASN A 8 -20.04 -8.89 6.25
N HIS A 9 -19.54 -9.88 5.50
CA HIS A 9 -18.14 -9.90 5.04
C HIS A 9 -17.98 -9.08 3.77
N ARG A 10 -16.81 -8.46 3.63
CA ARG A 10 -16.41 -7.77 2.42
C ARG A 10 -15.13 -8.38 1.86
N PHE A 11 -15.19 -8.73 0.58
CA PHE A 11 -14.00 -9.14 -0.17
C PHE A 11 -13.50 -7.97 -1.03
N ASN A 12 -12.18 -7.78 -1.10
CA ASN A 12 -11.60 -6.92 -2.12
C ASN A 12 -10.26 -7.44 -2.62
N TYR A 13 -9.97 -7.09 -3.86
CA TYR A 13 -8.72 -7.41 -4.52
C TYR A 13 -7.90 -6.11 -4.63
N ARG A 14 -6.82 -6.02 -3.84
CA ARG A 14 -6.03 -4.81 -3.71
C ARG A 14 -4.64 -5.00 -4.27
N ILE A 15 -4.16 -4.00 -5.00
CA ILE A 15 -2.79 -3.97 -5.52
C ILE A 15 -2.05 -2.85 -4.81
N VAL A 16 -0.88 -3.17 -4.29
CA VAL A 16 -0.13 -2.30 -3.39
C VAL A 16 1.29 -2.09 -3.92
N GLY A 17 1.79 -0.87 -3.82
CA GLY A 17 3.15 -0.52 -4.17
C GLY A 17 3.97 -0.17 -2.93
N ILE A 18 5.10 -0.85 -2.77
CA ILE A 18 6.09 -0.51 -1.76
C ILE A 18 7.20 0.26 -2.45
N ALA A 19 7.31 1.54 -2.11
CA ALA A 19 8.36 2.42 -2.62
C ALA A 19 9.41 2.61 -1.54
N LEU A 20 10.62 2.16 -1.82
CA LEU A 20 11.78 2.36 -0.95
C LEU A 20 12.74 3.34 -1.63
N HIS A 21 13.17 4.36 -0.91
CA HIS A 21 14.09 5.37 -1.43
C HIS A 21 14.92 5.94 -0.30
N ASN A 22 16.25 5.93 -0.44
CA ASN A 22 17.18 6.46 0.58
C ASN A 22 16.84 5.94 1.98
N HIS A 23 16.66 4.62 2.12
CA HIS A 23 16.35 3.93 3.38
C HIS A 23 15.02 4.37 4.02
N GLN A 24 14.11 4.93 3.24
CA GLN A 24 12.77 5.31 3.70
C GLN A 24 11.70 4.62 2.87
N VAL A 25 10.52 4.49 3.45
CA VAL A 25 9.34 3.87 2.82
C VAL A 25 8.21 4.89 2.74
N LEU A 26 7.50 4.89 1.61
CA LEU A 26 6.36 5.79 1.40
C LEU A 26 5.09 5.17 1.93
N LEU A 27 4.45 5.85 2.85
CA LEU A 27 3.17 5.46 3.44
C LEU A 27 2.14 6.55 3.21
N HIS A 28 0.86 6.20 3.36
CA HIS A 28 -0.21 7.17 3.28
C HIS A 28 -1.32 6.87 4.30
N ARG A 29 -2.14 7.88 4.53
CA ARG A 29 -3.39 7.77 5.29
C ARG A 29 -4.36 8.85 4.86
N THR A 30 -5.64 8.67 5.17
CA THR A 30 -6.59 9.79 5.14
C THR A 30 -6.47 10.59 6.45
N PRO A 31 -6.88 11.88 6.48
CA PRO A 31 -6.81 12.66 7.71
C PRO A 31 -7.59 12.06 8.89
N ASP A 32 -8.64 11.28 8.59
CA ASP A 32 -9.52 10.70 9.62
C ASP A 32 -9.04 9.34 10.12
N GLU A 33 -8.09 8.69 9.42
CA GLU A 33 -7.57 7.39 9.82
C GLU A 33 -6.49 7.54 10.88
N ALA A 34 -6.53 6.61 11.87
CA ALA A 34 -5.53 6.57 12.92
C ALA A 34 -4.31 5.71 12.55
N PHE A 35 -4.29 5.13 11.35
CA PHE A 35 -3.25 4.19 10.91
C PHE A 35 -2.70 4.58 9.54
N TRP A 36 -1.48 4.12 9.28
CA TRP A 36 -0.81 4.27 7.99
C TRP A 36 -0.91 2.98 7.20
N THR A 37 -0.99 3.10 5.88
CA THR A 37 -0.93 1.99 4.94
C THR A 37 -0.04 2.35 3.75
N PHE A 38 -0.05 1.48 2.75
CA PHE A 38 0.79 1.63 1.56
C PHE A 38 -0.01 2.16 0.38
N PRO A 39 0.62 2.92 -0.53
CA PRO A 39 -0.03 3.35 -1.76
C PRO A 39 -0.55 2.17 -2.57
N GLY A 40 -1.69 2.35 -3.21
CA GLY A 40 -2.29 1.32 -4.04
C GLY A 40 -3.77 1.55 -4.21
N GLY A 41 -4.45 0.52 -4.70
CA GLY A 41 -5.88 0.57 -4.89
C GLY A 41 -6.45 -0.77 -5.34
N ARG A 42 -7.75 -0.80 -5.52
CA ARG A 42 -8.46 -2.02 -5.95
C ARG A 42 -8.37 -2.17 -7.45
N ALA A 43 -8.18 -3.43 -7.89
CA ALA A 43 -8.18 -3.75 -9.30
C ALA A 43 -9.56 -3.53 -9.92
N GLU A 44 -9.57 -3.17 -11.19
CA GLU A 44 -10.77 -3.17 -12.02
C GLU A 44 -10.82 -4.46 -12.84
N LEU A 45 -12.03 -4.88 -13.19
CA LEU A 45 -12.17 -6.06 -14.05
C LEU A 45 -11.47 -5.81 -15.39
N GLY A 46 -10.68 -6.78 -15.82
CA GLY A 46 -9.93 -6.69 -17.06
C GLY A 46 -8.56 -6.05 -16.94
N GLU A 47 -8.19 -5.50 -15.76
CA GLU A 47 -6.85 -5.00 -15.50
C GLU A 47 -5.94 -6.10 -14.98
N THR A 48 -4.69 -6.12 -15.43
CA THR A 48 -3.64 -6.86 -14.72
C THR A 48 -3.27 -6.11 -13.45
N ALA A 49 -2.65 -6.79 -12.51
CA ALA A 49 -2.17 -6.15 -11.27
C ALA A 49 -1.22 -4.98 -11.58
N ALA A 50 -0.31 -5.16 -12.54
CA ALA A 50 0.61 -4.11 -12.95
C ALA A 50 -0.13 -2.89 -13.52
N GLN A 51 -1.15 -3.12 -14.33
CA GLN A 51 -1.97 -2.04 -14.88
C GLN A 51 -2.71 -1.29 -13.78
N THR A 52 -3.25 -2.00 -12.80
CA THR A 52 -3.92 -1.40 -11.65
C THR A 52 -2.96 -0.48 -10.89
N LEU A 53 -1.77 -0.96 -10.55
CA LEU A 53 -0.82 -0.17 -9.78
C LEU A 53 -0.38 1.07 -10.55
N ARG A 54 -0.10 0.95 -11.85
CA ARG A 54 0.26 2.11 -12.68
C ARG A 54 -0.86 3.14 -12.75
N ARG A 55 -2.10 2.69 -12.91
CA ARG A 55 -3.27 3.58 -12.94
C ARG A 55 -3.43 4.31 -11.60
N GLU A 56 -3.40 3.59 -10.50
CA GLU A 56 -3.55 4.19 -9.17
C GLU A 56 -2.45 5.21 -8.87
N MET A 57 -1.21 4.94 -9.26
CA MET A 57 -0.11 5.86 -9.01
C MET A 57 -0.18 7.12 -9.89
N ARG A 58 -0.71 7.00 -11.11
CA ARG A 58 -1.01 8.18 -11.93
C ARG A 58 -2.10 9.03 -11.30
N GLU A 59 -3.16 8.39 -10.82
CA GLU A 59 -4.28 9.08 -10.18
C GLU A 59 -3.87 9.76 -8.87
N GLU A 60 -3.11 9.07 -8.03
CA GLU A 60 -2.76 9.53 -6.69
C GLU A 60 -1.54 10.43 -6.65
N LEU A 61 -0.53 10.16 -7.46
CA LEU A 61 0.78 10.82 -7.41
C LEU A 61 1.18 11.52 -8.71
N ALA A 62 0.36 11.44 -9.75
CA ALA A 62 0.73 11.89 -11.10
C ALA A 62 2.09 11.31 -11.52
N ALA A 63 2.37 10.06 -11.16
CA ALA A 63 3.66 9.43 -11.37
C ALA A 63 3.56 8.20 -12.27
N ASP A 64 4.49 8.11 -13.23
CA ASP A 64 4.71 6.90 -14.02
C ASP A 64 5.78 6.07 -13.34
N ILE A 65 5.34 5.17 -12.47
CA ILE A 65 6.23 4.34 -11.65
C ILE A 65 6.86 3.21 -12.46
N GLU A 66 8.01 2.74 -11.97
CA GLU A 66 8.61 1.48 -12.41
C GLU A 66 8.21 0.38 -11.44
N ILE A 67 7.64 -0.71 -11.96
CA ILE A 67 7.36 -1.91 -11.17
C ILE A 67 8.59 -2.81 -11.26
N ILE A 68 9.19 -3.10 -10.10
CA ILE A 68 10.43 -3.87 -10.05
C ILE A 68 10.13 -5.37 -9.98
N ARG A 69 9.32 -5.80 -8.99
CA ARG A 69 8.93 -7.20 -8.85
C ARG A 69 7.79 -7.38 -7.86
N LEU A 70 7.10 -8.51 -7.92
CA LEU A 70 6.10 -8.91 -6.93
C LEU A 70 6.80 -9.49 -5.70
N LEU A 71 6.49 -8.93 -4.53
CA LEU A 71 7.08 -9.35 -3.26
C LEU A 71 6.21 -10.38 -2.53
N TRP A 72 4.94 -10.03 -2.30
CA TRP A 72 4.02 -10.88 -1.54
C TRP A 72 2.67 -10.99 -2.20
N VAL A 73 2.10 -12.18 -2.09
CA VAL A 73 0.67 -12.43 -2.30
C VAL A 73 0.08 -12.71 -0.93
N VAL A 74 -0.82 -11.85 -0.46
CA VAL A 74 -1.30 -11.88 0.92
C VAL A 74 -2.80 -12.13 0.94
N GLU A 75 -3.20 -13.18 1.66
CA GLU A 75 -4.58 -13.34 2.08
C GLU A 75 -4.70 -12.64 3.42
N ASN A 76 -5.37 -11.48 3.42
CA ASN A 76 -5.39 -10.59 4.57
C ASN A 76 -6.79 -10.51 5.18
N PHE A 77 -6.88 -10.76 6.48
CA PHE A 77 -8.14 -10.76 7.22
C PHE A 77 -8.07 -9.72 8.32
N PHE A 78 -9.01 -8.78 8.30
CA PHE A 78 -9.04 -7.68 9.28
C PHE A 78 -10.45 -7.14 9.43
N GLU A 79 -10.66 -6.32 10.45
CA GLU A 79 -11.90 -5.58 10.63
C GLU A 79 -11.64 -4.10 10.36
N TYR A 80 -12.53 -3.50 9.59
CA TYR A 80 -12.47 -2.07 9.30
C TYR A 80 -13.90 -1.53 9.25
N ASP A 81 -14.15 -0.45 9.97
CA ASP A 81 -15.47 0.17 10.05
C ASP A 81 -16.55 -0.84 10.42
N GLU A 82 -16.29 -1.63 11.47
CA GLU A 82 -17.18 -2.67 12.02
C GLU A 82 -17.55 -3.77 11.03
N LYS A 83 -16.78 -3.93 9.95
CA LYS A 83 -17.01 -4.95 8.94
C LYS A 83 -15.79 -5.85 8.78
N PRO A 84 -15.99 -7.19 8.81
CA PRO A 84 -14.87 -8.11 8.54
C PRO A 84 -14.51 -8.10 7.05
N TYR A 85 -13.23 -7.91 6.78
CA TYR A 85 -12.67 -7.91 5.43
C TYR A 85 -11.90 -9.19 5.16
N HIS A 86 -12.08 -9.70 3.95
CA HIS A 86 -11.28 -10.74 3.35
C HIS A 86 -10.63 -10.13 2.10
N GLU A 87 -9.33 -9.85 2.20
CA GLU A 87 -8.61 -9.15 1.15
C GLU A 87 -7.58 -10.06 0.51
N LEU A 88 -7.56 -10.12 -0.81
CA LEU A 88 -6.44 -10.66 -1.55
C LEU A 88 -5.60 -9.46 -2.02
N ALA A 89 -4.36 -9.37 -1.55
CA ALA A 89 -3.50 -8.25 -1.85
C ALA A 89 -2.20 -8.70 -2.51
N LEU A 90 -1.80 -8.02 -3.58
CA LEU A 90 -0.52 -8.21 -4.24
C LEU A 90 0.36 -7.00 -3.96
N TYR A 91 1.53 -7.25 -3.36
CA TYR A 91 2.49 -6.23 -2.97
C TYR A 91 3.68 -6.21 -3.92
N PHE A 92 3.80 -5.13 -4.68
CA PHE A 92 4.91 -4.94 -5.62
C PHE A 92 5.94 -3.97 -5.04
N LEU A 93 7.20 -4.25 -5.31
CA LEU A 93 8.25 -3.26 -5.15
C LEU A 93 8.19 -2.32 -6.35
N MET A 94 8.13 -1.01 -6.09
CA MET A 94 8.04 0.01 -7.13
C MET A 94 9.02 1.13 -6.87
N ARG A 95 9.31 1.90 -7.92
CA ARG A 95 10.16 3.08 -7.84
C ARG A 95 9.47 4.25 -8.50
N LEU A 96 9.46 5.40 -7.82
CA LEU A 96 8.99 6.66 -8.40
C LEU A 96 10.02 7.20 -9.40
N PRO A 97 9.58 7.92 -10.46
CA PRO A 97 10.51 8.56 -11.37
C PRO A 97 11.38 9.59 -10.65
N ASP A 98 12.62 9.77 -11.13
CA ASP A 98 13.62 10.64 -10.49
C ASP A 98 13.17 12.11 -10.40
N ASP A 99 12.26 12.54 -11.25
CA ASP A 99 11.72 13.91 -11.27
C ASP A 99 10.42 14.05 -10.47
N SER A 100 9.97 13.01 -9.78
CA SER A 100 8.73 13.09 -8.99
C SER A 100 8.91 14.03 -7.80
N PRO A 101 8.00 15.02 -7.62
CA PRO A 101 8.04 15.88 -6.43
C PRO A 101 7.77 15.11 -5.14
N TYR A 102 7.16 13.94 -5.24
CA TYR A 102 6.90 13.07 -4.07
C TYR A 102 8.15 12.42 -3.50
N LEU A 103 9.30 12.52 -4.17
CA LEU A 103 10.58 12.04 -3.63
C LEU A 103 11.15 12.93 -2.51
N ASP A 104 10.61 14.13 -2.32
CA ASP A 104 11.04 15.01 -1.24
C ASP A 104 10.64 14.39 0.11
N GLN A 105 11.64 13.97 0.88
CA GLN A 105 11.45 13.31 2.17
C GLN A 105 11.41 14.27 3.35
N SER A 106 11.54 15.57 3.10
CA SER A 106 11.57 16.60 4.14
C SER A 106 10.17 17.04 4.59
N GLN A 107 9.12 16.66 3.89
CA GLN A 107 7.76 17.09 4.16
C GLN A 107 6.74 16.02 3.79
N SER A 108 5.53 16.13 4.35
CA SER A 108 4.38 15.35 3.89
C SER A 108 3.82 15.93 2.60
N HIS A 109 3.10 15.12 1.85
CA HIS A 109 2.54 15.50 0.55
C HIS A 109 1.06 15.18 0.49
N ALA A 110 0.27 16.08 -0.11
CA ALA A 110 -1.11 15.78 -0.46
C ALA A 110 -1.15 14.98 -1.75
N GLY A 111 -2.01 13.97 -1.81
CA GLY A 111 -2.29 13.25 -3.06
C GLY A 111 -2.99 14.14 -4.08
N GLN A 112 -2.98 13.74 -5.34
CA GLN A 112 -3.59 14.50 -6.44
C GLN A 112 -5.11 14.47 -6.40
N GLU A 113 -5.71 13.42 -5.85
CA GLU A 113 -7.16 13.30 -5.80
C GLU A 113 -7.73 14.08 -4.60
N ALA A 114 -8.89 14.73 -4.82
CA ALA A 114 -9.59 15.43 -3.76
C ALA A 114 -10.33 14.47 -2.83
N GLU A 115 -10.83 13.35 -3.39
CA GLU A 115 -11.58 12.32 -2.65
C GLU A 115 -11.17 10.91 -3.13
N PRO A 116 -10.69 10.04 -2.24
CA PRO A 116 -10.33 10.37 -0.85
C PRO A 116 -9.09 11.26 -0.79
N LYS A 117 -9.06 12.17 0.19
CA LYS A 117 -7.87 12.99 0.44
C LYS A 117 -6.82 12.14 1.13
N LEU A 118 -5.69 11.93 0.48
CA LEU A 118 -4.59 11.14 1.01
C LEU A 118 -3.42 12.05 1.39
N ILE A 119 -2.75 11.69 2.49
CA ILE A 119 -1.51 12.32 2.93
C ILE A 119 -0.41 11.29 2.80
N PHE A 120 0.60 11.59 2.00
CA PHE A 120 1.77 10.73 1.77
C PHE A 120 2.94 11.25 2.57
N GLN A 121 3.69 10.32 3.20
CA GLN A 121 4.86 10.68 3.99
C GLN A 121 5.88 9.56 3.96
N TRP A 122 7.15 9.93 3.91
CA TRP A 122 8.26 9.00 4.00
C TRP A 122 8.63 8.77 5.46
N PHE A 123 8.89 7.52 5.80
CA PHE A 123 9.34 7.11 7.14
C PHE A 123 10.60 6.27 7.02
N PRO A 124 11.55 6.39 7.97
CA PRO A 124 12.70 5.50 7.99
C PRO A 124 12.27 4.03 7.98
N ASN A 125 12.84 3.23 7.08
CA ASN A 125 12.56 1.81 6.99
C ASN A 125 13.38 1.05 8.06
N GLU A 126 13.02 1.28 9.31
CA GLU A 126 13.64 0.69 10.50
C GLU A 126 12.55 0.08 11.37
N ALA A 127 12.85 -1.12 11.92
CA ALA A 127 11.87 -1.83 12.75
C ALA A 127 11.38 -0.98 13.91
N ASP A 128 12.26 -0.27 14.60
CA ASP A 128 11.88 0.57 15.74
C ASP A 128 10.93 1.69 15.33
N THR A 129 11.15 2.30 14.18
CA THR A 129 10.25 3.35 13.65
C THR A 129 8.90 2.75 13.27
N LEU A 130 8.92 1.68 12.46
CA LEU A 130 7.69 1.13 11.89
C LEU A 130 6.82 0.41 12.91
N THR A 131 7.41 -0.24 13.91
CA THR A 131 6.65 -0.85 15.00
C THR A 131 6.03 0.19 15.94
N GLY A 132 6.60 1.38 16.00
CA GLY A 132 6.04 2.51 16.76
C GLY A 132 4.93 3.26 16.03
N LEU A 133 4.74 3.00 14.73
CA LEU A 133 3.64 3.55 13.95
C LEU A 133 2.44 2.61 14.00
N PRO A 134 1.21 3.15 13.95
CA PRO A 134 0.04 2.31 13.66
C PRO A 134 0.04 1.96 12.17
N LEU A 135 0.97 1.10 11.73
CA LEU A 135 1.13 0.65 10.35
C LEU A 135 0.42 -0.67 10.11
N LEU A 136 -0.43 -0.72 9.08
CA LEU A 136 -1.17 -1.90 8.69
C LEU A 136 -0.89 -2.27 7.22
N PRO A 137 -0.88 -3.56 6.85
CA PRO A 137 -0.96 -4.71 7.74
C PRO A 137 0.29 -4.85 8.62
N SER A 138 0.09 -5.32 9.84
CA SER A 138 1.13 -5.24 10.88
C SER A 138 2.39 -6.05 10.58
N PHE A 139 2.31 -7.12 9.75
CA PHE A 139 3.50 -7.91 9.41
C PHE A 139 4.57 -7.07 8.69
N LEU A 140 4.18 -6.00 8.02
CA LEU A 140 5.11 -5.14 7.28
C LEU A 140 5.94 -4.23 8.19
N GLN A 141 5.58 -4.10 9.45
CA GLN A 141 6.39 -3.35 10.41
C GLN A 141 7.82 -3.90 10.51
N THR A 142 7.98 -5.22 10.34
CA THR A 142 9.28 -5.88 10.40
C THR A 142 9.72 -6.50 9.08
N ALA A 143 8.80 -6.87 8.19
CA ALA A 143 9.13 -7.57 6.95
C ALA A 143 9.84 -6.68 5.92
N LEU A 144 9.70 -5.35 6.01
CA LEU A 144 10.28 -4.43 5.03
C LEU A 144 11.81 -4.31 5.14
N GLN A 145 12.41 -4.65 6.27
CA GLN A 145 13.85 -4.54 6.46
C GLN A 145 14.61 -5.64 5.72
N GLN A 146 13.94 -6.73 5.39
CA GLN A 146 14.52 -7.82 4.61
C GLN A 146 13.48 -8.35 3.65
N LEU A 147 13.49 -7.83 2.43
CA LEU A 147 12.53 -8.24 1.40
C LEU A 147 12.75 -9.70 1.00
N PRO A 148 11.68 -10.45 0.66
CA PRO A 148 11.83 -11.82 0.23
C PRO A 148 12.62 -11.89 -1.09
N ILE A 149 13.45 -12.93 -1.23
CA ILE A 149 14.26 -13.15 -2.46
C ILE A 149 13.33 -13.53 -3.61
N THR A 150 12.29 -14.31 -3.33
CA THR A 150 11.27 -14.73 -4.30
C THR A 150 9.90 -14.32 -3.81
N THR A 151 8.93 -14.23 -4.72
CA THR A 151 7.54 -13.95 -4.37
C THR A 151 7.04 -14.94 -3.33
N THR A 152 6.51 -14.43 -2.23
CA THR A 152 6.12 -15.21 -1.07
C THR A 152 4.63 -15.06 -0.80
N HIS A 153 3.95 -16.19 -0.59
CA HIS A 153 2.55 -16.22 -0.19
C HIS A 153 2.44 -16.17 1.34
N LEU A 154 1.59 -15.29 1.84
CA LEU A 154 1.33 -15.12 3.26
C LEU A 154 -0.16 -15.16 3.54
N VAL A 155 -0.50 -15.67 4.72
CA VAL A 155 -1.83 -15.54 5.31
C VAL A 155 -1.68 -14.70 6.58
N HIS A 156 -2.42 -13.61 6.69
CA HIS A 156 -2.25 -12.63 7.77
C HIS A 156 -3.59 -12.24 8.38
N PHE A 157 -3.62 -12.14 9.69
CA PHE A 157 -4.77 -11.69 10.46
C PHE A 157 -4.37 -10.49 11.30
N ASP A 158 -5.03 -9.36 11.11
CA ASP A 158 -4.96 -8.19 12.00
C ASP A 158 -6.25 -8.12 12.80
N GLU A 159 -6.14 -8.04 14.11
CA GLU A 159 -7.28 -7.91 15.02
C GLU A 159 -7.52 -6.47 15.45
#